data_5053b32c0e728107ec3151817c878303
#
_entry.id   5053b32c0e728107ec3151817c878303
#
_cell.length_a   1.000
_cell.length_b   1.000
_cell.length_c   1.000
_cell.angle_alpha   90.00
_cell.angle_beta   90.00
_cell.angle_gamma   90.00
#
_symmetry.space_group_name_H-M   'P 1'
#
loop_
_entity.id
_entity.type
_entity.pdbx_description
1 polymer ?
#
loop_
_entity_poly.entity_id
_entity_poly.type
_entity_poly.pdbx_seq_one_letter_code
_entity_poly.pdbx_strand_id
1 'polypeptide(L)'
;MSAQQPVTLTTHTAYPLPTQKYLIPTSWKRYHLSQLVNKALSLSQPIPFDFIIRDQILKTSLGEWCSENNVGEEETIEIEYVESVLPPQKMSDFPHDDWVSSIICDIQGCLITAAYDGHIRAFDYSKNVLASAPVHSAPITSCAIVPSTTTDDTLTIATTSHDLTASLSHFKITPSSTPSSNPTTILATLHLHTSPLSSISSNTSGTHLLTSSWDGLIGLWDTTIPITDEVPNINDDGHEKKKKKRKTENEIKPRRKAPINVLKSHSGRVSKVAFGETINSDMAYSCGFDSTIRVWDIQNGVSTHTITAAEKPFLDLAVSPDGRHALSTSTDRTLTLYDLQSKSTPQSTSFLHPSTPSCLSLSTNGHQVVTGAYDGIARIWDLRSTKDAMTSFKIGGSDEGGGVMKKILDVDWKRGVVGVAGEGGVEVWRVGEEARK
;
A
#
# COMPACT_ATOMS: atom_id res chain seq x y z
N MET A 1 5.04 -35.06 36.80
CA MET A 1 3.85 -34.27 36.38
C MET A 1 4.39 -33.20 35.46
N SER A 2 3.77 -32.98 34.29
CA SER A 2 4.17 -31.86 33.42
C SER A 2 3.81 -30.55 34.13
N ALA A 3 4.72 -29.60 34.23
CA ALA A 3 4.47 -28.30 34.78
C ALA A 3 3.28 -27.65 34.01
N GLN A 4 2.36 -27.00 34.72
CA GLN A 4 1.17 -26.37 34.16
C GLN A 4 1.20 -24.89 34.46
N GLN A 5 0.86 -24.10 33.48
CA GLN A 5 0.82 -22.65 33.59
C GLN A 5 -0.65 -22.19 33.55
N PRO A 6 -1.09 -21.33 34.48
CA PRO A 6 -2.41 -20.71 34.39
C PRO A 6 -2.41 -19.63 33.28
N VAL A 7 -3.42 -19.71 32.39
CA VAL A 7 -3.52 -18.85 31.21
C VAL A 7 -4.95 -18.34 31.08
N THR A 8 -5.12 -17.09 30.70
CA THR A 8 -6.38 -16.51 30.21
C THR A 8 -6.28 -16.25 28.71
N LEU A 9 -7.31 -16.70 27.97
CA LEU A 9 -7.37 -16.53 26.53
C LEU A 9 -8.28 -15.34 26.19
N THR A 10 -7.75 -14.38 25.46
CA THR A 10 -8.48 -13.19 24.99
C THR A 10 -8.41 -13.09 23.48
N THR A 11 -9.36 -12.42 22.85
CA THR A 11 -9.33 -12.17 21.40
C THR A 11 -10.19 -10.97 21.02
N HIS A 12 -9.82 -10.32 19.93
CA HIS A 12 -10.59 -9.30 19.23
C HIS A 12 -11.21 -9.83 17.93
N THR A 13 -11.05 -11.14 17.65
CA THR A 13 -11.62 -11.77 16.45
C THR A 13 -13.11 -12.12 16.63
N ALA A 14 -13.76 -12.58 15.56
CA ALA A 14 -15.16 -13.01 15.57
C ALA A 14 -15.44 -14.28 16.41
N TYR A 15 -14.43 -14.88 17.04
CA TYR A 15 -14.49 -16.15 17.75
C TYR A 15 -14.15 -16.03 19.25
N PRO A 16 -14.92 -15.26 20.05
CA PRO A 16 -14.59 -15.05 21.45
C PRO A 16 -14.83 -16.30 22.28
N LEU A 17 -13.86 -16.64 23.13
CA LEU A 17 -14.01 -17.66 24.19
C LEU A 17 -14.47 -17.01 25.48
N PRO A 18 -15.18 -17.77 26.37
CA PRO A 18 -15.50 -17.29 27.71
C PRO A 18 -14.23 -17.01 28.49
N THR A 19 -14.21 -15.89 29.21
CA THR A 19 -13.07 -15.46 30.01
C THR A 19 -12.94 -16.32 31.25
N GLN A 20 -12.17 -17.40 31.16
CA GLN A 20 -11.86 -18.31 32.25
C GLN A 20 -10.36 -18.66 32.26
N LYS A 21 -9.88 -19.11 33.41
CA LYS A 21 -8.49 -19.56 33.54
C LYS A 21 -8.36 -21.00 33.07
N TYR A 22 -7.44 -21.23 32.19
CA TYR A 22 -7.06 -22.56 31.71
C TYR A 22 -5.71 -22.95 32.32
N LEU A 23 -5.59 -24.19 32.78
CA LEU A 23 -4.31 -24.77 33.17
C LEU A 23 -3.71 -25.49 31.97
N ILE A 24 -2.66 -24.94 31.39
CA ILE A 24 -2.08 -25.41 30.14
C ILE A 24 -0.69 -26.01 30.42
N PRO A 25 -0.38 -27.25 29.93
CA PRO A 25 0.93 -27.79 30.02
C PRO A 25 2.01 -26.92 29.37
N THR A 26 3.11 -26.66 30.05
CA THR A 26 4.20 -25.81 29.54
C THR A 26 4.85 -26.32 28.25
N SER A 27 4.75 -27.64 27.98
CA SER A 27 5.22 -28.24 26.74
C SER A 27 4.41 -27.94 25.49
N TRP A 28 3.25 -27.28 25.67
CA TRP A 28 2.38 -26.97 24.54
C TRP A 28 2.98 -25.88 23.66
N LYS A 29 2.81 -26.12 22.34
CA LYS A 29 3.17 -25.19 21.27
C LYS A 29 1.90 -24.63 20.63
N ARG A 30 2.06 -23.68 19.74
CA ARG A 30 0.99 -23.06 18.93
C ARG A 30 -0.09 -24.06 18.48
N TYR A 31 0.32 -25.21 17.93
CA TYR A 31 -0.61 -26.21 17.40
C TYR A 31 -1.57 -26.74 18.47
N HIS A 32 -1.09 -27.06 19.66
CA HIS A 32 -1.93 -27.59 20.75
C HIS A 32 -2.90 -26.53 21.29
N LEU A 33 -2.45 -25.28 21.37
CA LEU A 33 -3.29 -24.15 21.76
C LEU A 33 -4.40 -23.90 20.72
N SER A 34 -4.06 -23.94 19.43
CA SER A 34 -5.05 -23.81 18.35
C SER A 34 -6.07 -24.94 18.38
N GLN A 35 -5.67 -26.17 18.66
CA GLN A 35 -6.63 -27.28 18.86
C GLN A 35 -7.53 -27.05 20.06
N LEU A 36 -7.00 -26.51 21.17
CA LEU A 36 -7.82 -26.19 22.36
C LEU A 36 -8.90 -25.16 22.01
N VAL A 37 -8.50 -24.07 21.34
CA VAL A 37 -9.43 -23.00 20.92
C VAL A 37 -10.51 -23.55 19.98
N ASN A 38 -10.14 -24.28 18.94
CA ASN A 38 -11.08 -24.90 18.00
C ASN A 38 -12.05 -25.84 18.68
N LYS A 39 -11.58 -26.65 19.63
CA LYS A 39 -12.40 -27.57 20.39
C LYS A 39 -13.37 -26.83 21.33
N ALA A 40 -12.89 -25.77 21.98
CA ALA A 40 -13.70 -24.96 22.87
C ALA A 40 -14.79 -24.20 22.11
N LEU A 41 -14.50 -23.74 20.91
CA LEU A 41 -15.47 -23.06 20.02
C LEU A 41 -16.38 -24.05 19.27
N SER A 42 -16.09 -25.35 19.30
CA SER A 42 -16.85 -26.39 18.57
C SER A 42 -17.02 -26.08 17.08
N LEU A 43 -15.96 -25.55 16.44
CA LEU A 43 -16.01 -25.18 15.04
C LEU A 43 -16.12 -26.41 14.14
N SER A 44 -16.98 -26.34 13.12
CA SER A 44 -17.18 -27.40 12.12
C SER A 44 -15.95 -27.60 11.22
N GLN A 45 -15.20 -26.52 10.97
CA GLN A 45 -13.93 -26.54 10.29
C GLN A 45 -12.86 -25.93 11.21
N PRO A 46 -11.70 -26.58 11.42
CA PRO A 46 -10.65 -26.05 12.27
C PRO A 46 -10.00 -24.82 11.62
N ILE A 47 -9.97 -23.73 12.36
CA ILE A 47 -9.29 -22.48 11.97
C ILE A 47 -7.92 -22.47 12.64
N PRO A 48 -6.83 -22.21 11.93
CA PRO A 48 -5.52 -22.04 12.54
C PRO A 48 -5.47 -20.71 13.30
N PHE A 49 -4.99 -20.76 14.55
CA PHE A 49 -4.78 -19.55 15.38
C PHE A 49 -3.31 -19.36 15.71
N ASP A 50 -2.88 -18.10 15.74
CA ASP A 50 -1.63 -17.64 16.32
C ASP A 50 -1.89 -17.05 17.70
N PHE A 51 -0.87 -17.02 18.55
CA PHE A 51 -0.96 -16.63 19.94
C PHE A 51 0.06 -15.53 20.23
N ILE A 52 -0.39 -14.44 20.79
CA ILE A 52 0.41 -13.26 21.14
C ILE A 52 0.47 -13.17 22.67
N ILE A 53 1.66 -13.07 23.23
CA ILE A 53 1.91 -12.94 24.66
C ILE A 53 2.83 -11.72 24.85
N ARG A 54 2.36 -10.69 25.56
CA ARG A 54 3.13 -9.46 25.81
C ARG A 54 3.73 -8.91 24.49
N ASP A 55 2.89 -8.70 23.48
CA ASP A 55 3.24 -8.18 22.14
C ASP A 55 4.26 -9.03 21.36
N GLN A 56 4.36 -10.32 21.67
CA GLN A 56 5.24 -11.27 21.00
C GLN A 56 4.47 -12.50 20.54
N ILE A 57 4.66 -12.91 19.28
CA ILE A 57 4.07 -14.15 18.74
C ILE A 57 4.77 -15.37 19.36
N LEU A 58 3.99 -16.32 19.87
CA LEU A 58 4.48 -17.57 20.42
C LEU A 58 4.95 -18.51 19.29
N LYS A 59 6.24 -18.57 19.06
CA LYS A 59 6.89 -19.45 18.06
C LYS A 59 7.42 -20.75 18.69
N THR A 60 7.78 -20.71 19.97
CA THR A 60 8.35 -21.81 20.76
C THR A 60 7.29 -22.51 21.61
N SER A 61 7.69 -23.35 22.57
CA SER A 61 6.77 -23.86 23.57
C SER A 61 6.46 -22.80 24.64
N LEU A 62 5.32 -22.93 25.31
CA LEU A 62 4.94 -22.01 26.39
C LEU A 62 5.98 -21.98 27.51
N GLY A 63 6.57 -23.12 27.85
CA GLY A 63 7.61 -23.22 28.87
C GLY A 63 8.93 -22.53 28.48
N GLU A 64 9.37 -22.67 27.23
CA GLU A 64 10.53 -21.95 26.72
C GLU A 64 10.30 -20.44 26.78
N TRP A 65 9.14 -19.98 26.37
CA TRP A 65 8.77 -18.56 26.43
C TRP A 65 8.75 -18.05 27.88
N CYS A 66 8.17 -18.82 28.82
CA CYS A 66 8.16 -18.49 30.25
C CYS A 66 9.58 -18.38 30.82
N SER A 67 10.45 -19.30 30.43
CA SER A 67 11.86 -19.30 30.87
C SER A 67 12.62 -18.09 30.34
N GLU A 68 12.43 -17.72 29.09
CA GLU A 68 13.05 -16.55 28.47
C GLU A 68 12.58 -15.23 29.08
N ASN A 69 11.31 -15.17 29.51
CA ASN A 69 10.71 -13.97 30.07
C ASN A 69 10.65 -13.96 31.61
N ASN A 70 11.29 -14.94 32.28
CA ASN A 70 11.32 -15.07 33.76
C ASN A 70 9.92 -15.06 34.40
N VAL A 71 8.95 -15.76 33.79
CA VAL A 71 7.59 -15.87 34.30
C VAL A 71 7.49 -17.08 35.23
N GLY A 72 6.97 -16.84 36.46
CA GLY A 72 6.79 -17.91 37.45
C GLY A 72 5.60 -18.83 37.12
N GLU A 73 5.64 -20.09 37.62
CA GLU A 73 4.61 -21.08 37.37
C GLU A 73 3.23 -20.72 37.96
N GLU A 74 3.17 -19.82 38.93
CA GLU A 74 1.92 -19.36 39.56
C GLU A 74 1.34 -18.09 38.89
N GLU A 75 2.09 -17.42 38.04
CA GLU A 75 1.66 -16.19 37.37
C GLU A 75 0.67 -16.53 36.25
N THR A 76 -0.50 -15.85 36.26
CA THR A 76 -1.47 -16.03 35.17
C THR A 76 -1.03 -15.23 33.96
N ILE A 77 -0.82 -15.93 32.83
CA ILE A 77 -0.44 -15.32 31.55
C ILE A 77 -1.69 -14.98 30.75
N GLU A 78 -1.77 -13.76 30.27
CA GLU A 78 -2.76 -13.36 29.29
C GLU A 78 -2.23 -13.64 27.88
N ILE A 79 -2.96 -14.43 27.11
CA ILE A 79 -2.63 -14.80 25.74
C ILE A 79 -3.77 -14.31 24.84
N GLU A 80 -3.44 -13.41 23.93
CA GLU A 80 -4.33 -13.03 22.84
C GLU A 80 -4.19 -14.03 21.69
N TYR A 81 -5.31 -14.58 21.21
CA TYR A 81 -5.30 -15.42 20.02
C TYR A 81 -5.94 -14.71 18.83
N VAL A 82 -5.33 -14.89 17.67
CA VAL A 82 -5.70 -14.26 16.40
C VAL A 82 -5.74 -15.32 15.31
N GLU A 83 -6.53 -15.07 14.26
CA GLU A 83 -6.51 -15.96 13.11
C GLU A 83 -5.13 -15.95 12.46
N SER A 84 -4.60 -17.14 12.20
CA SER A 84 -3.28 -17.26 11.58
C SER A 84 -3.34 -16.94 10.09
N VAL A 85 -2.37 -16.17 9.64
CA VAL A 85 -2.14 -15.98 8.21
C VAL A 85 -1.48 -17.23 7.64
N LEU A 86 -2.12 -17.81 6.62
CA LEU A 86 -1.53 -18.92 5.89
C LEU A 86 -0.21 -18.49 5.21
N PRO A 87 0.77 -19.38 5.10
CA PRO A 87 2.00 -19.06 4.39
C PRO A 87 1.71 -18.53 2.98
N PRO A 88 2.37 -17.44 2.56
CA PRO A 88 2.18 -16.89 1.24
C PRO A 88 2.46 -17.91 0.14
N GLN A 89 1.56 -18.01 -0.82
CA GLN A 89 1.70 -18.91 -1.98
C GLN A 89 1.84 -18.08 -3.25
N LYS A 90 2.93 -18.31 -3.99
CA LYS A 90 3.14 -17.66 -5.29
C LYS A 90 2.07 -18.13 -6.27
N MET A 91 1.34 -17.19 -6.86
CA MET A 91 0.32 -17.47 -7.87
C MET A 91 0.88 -17.31 -9.28
N SER A 92 1.45 -16.14 -9.57
CA SER A 92 1.92 -15.79 -10.92
C SER A 92 3.08 -14.80 -10.85
N ASP A 93 3.86 -14.75 -11.92
CA ASP A 93 4.91 -13.78 -12.18
C ASP A 93 4.67 -13.13 -13.54
N PHE A 94 4.90 -11.82 -13.63
CA PHE A 94 4.70 -11.03 -14.84
C PHE A 94 5.99 -10.31 -15.18
N PRO A 95 6.76 -10.81 -16.16
CA PRO A 95 7.98 -10.16 -16.58
C PRO A 95 7.68 -8.82 -17.26
N HIS A 96 8.50 -7.83 -16.98
CA HIS A 96 8.46 -6.51 -17.63
C HIS A 96 9.84 -6.18 -18.18
N ASP A 97 9.88 -5.35 -19.22
CA ASP A 97 11.11 -4.93 -19.85
C ASP A 97 11.88 -3.91 -19.00
N ASP A 98 11.18 -3.19 -18.13
CA ASP A 98 11.76 -2.17 -17.25
C ASP A 98 11.16 -2.29 -15.83
N TRP A 99 11.67 -1.54 -14.89
CA TRP A 99 11.24 -1.53 -13.49
C TRP A 99 9.78 -1.14 -13.36
N VAL A 100 9.07 -1.84 -12.50
CA VAL A 100 7.67 -1.55 -12.19
C VAL A 100 7.62 -0.74 -10.90
N SER A 101 7.14 0.48 -11.02
CA SER A 101 7.08 1.45 -9.92
C SER A 101 5.81 1.39 -9.10
N SER A 102 4.72 0.90 -9.67
CA SER A 102 3.44 0.84 -8.96
C SER A 102 2.59 -0.32 -9.46
N ILE A 103 1.86 -0.92 -8.54
CA ILE A 103 0.95 -2.03 -8.78
C ILE A 103 -0.39 -1.77 -8.08
N ILE A 104 -1.49 -2.19 -8.71
CA ILE A 104 -2.84 -2.13 -8.15
C ILE A 104 -3.51 -3.48 -8.33
N CYS A 105 -3.95 -4.08 -7.23
CA CYS A 105 -4.63 -5.38 -7.16
C CYS A 105 -6.11 -5.27 -6.78
N ASP A 106 -6.66 -4.06 -6.70
CA ASP A 106 -8.04 -3.84 -6.23
C ASP A 106 -9.12 -4.21 -7.25
N ILE A 107 -8.76 -4.53 -8.48
CA ILE A 107 -9.70 -4.91 -9.53
C ILE A 107 -9.89 -6.42 -9.54
N GLN A 108 -11.15 -6.86 -9.52
CA GLN A 108 -11.45 -8.27 -9.59
C GLN A 108 -11.05 -8.85 -10.96
N GLY A 109 -10.21 -9.89 -10.95
CA GLY A 109 -9.82 -10.62 -12.16
C GLY A 109 -8.64 -10.01 -12.93
N CYS A 110 -8.17 -8.82 -12.58
CA CYS A 110 -6.99 -8.23 -13.23
C CYS A 110 -6.13 -7.42 -12.26
N LEU A 111 -4.91 -7.16 -12.68
CA LEU A 111 -3.97 -6.27 -12.00
C LEU A 111 -3.48 -5.19 -12.98
N ILE A 112 -3.20 -4.02 -12.45
CA ILE A 112 -2.65 -2.91 -13.23
C ILE A 112 -1.24 -2.65 -12.75
N THR A 113 -0.33 -2.41 -13.69
CA THR A 113 1.06 -2.08 -13.43
C THR A 113 1.46 -0.80 -14.14
N ALA A 114 2.27 0.00 -13.49
CA ALA A 114 2.90 1.17 -14.09
C ALA A 114 4.42 1.01 -14.02
N ALA A 115 5.09 1.24 -15.14
CA ALA A 115 6.51 0.95 -15.29
C ALA A 115 7.34 2.18 -15.71
N TYR A 116 8.65 2.07 -15.57
CA TYR A 116 9.59 3.14 -15.90
C TYR A 116 9.69 3.40 -17.40
N ASP A 117 9.22 2.50 -18.24
CA ASP A 117 9.09 2.69 -19.68
C ASP A 117 7.95 3.66 -20.10
N GLY A 118 7.23 4.23 -19.12
CA GLY A 118 6.12 5.16 -19.35
C GLY A 118 4.79 4.49 -19.72
N HIS A 119 4.71 3.17 -19.64
CA HIS A 119 3.51 2.40 -19.97
C HIS A 119 2.72 1.99 -18.75
N ILE A 120 1.40 1.97 -18.91
CA ILE A 120 0.47 1.26 -18.02
C ILE A 120 0.07 -0.04 -18.72
N ARG A 121 0.05 -1.13 -17.96
CA ARG A 121 -0.39 -2.45 -18.45
C ARG A 121 -1.43 -3.04 -17.53
N ALA A 122 -2.43 -3.68 -18.10
CA ALA A 122 -3.37 -4.54 -17.36
C ALA A 122 -3.10 -6.00 -17.73
N PHE A 123 -3.07 -6.85 -16.72
CA PHE A 123 -2.88 -8.29 -16.88
C PHE A 123 -4.02 -9.05 -16.22
N ASP A 124 -4.37 -10.18 -16.80
CA ASP A 124 -5.15 -11.22 -16.16
C ASP A 124 -4.22 -12.10 -15.28
N TYR A 125 -4.75 -12.73 -14.25
CA TYR A 125 -3.97 -13.69 -13.42
C TYR A 125 -3.42 -14.88 -14.21
N SER A 126 -3.90 -15.12 -15.43
CA SER A 126 -3.38 -16.12 -16.37
C SER A 126 -2.17 -15.64 -17.20
N LYS A 127 -1.59 -14.49 -16.86
CA LYS A 127 -0.43 -13.84 -17.52
C LYS A 127 -0.71 -13.24 -18.90
N ASN A 128 -1.98 -13.11 -19.30
CA ASN A 128 -2.32 -12.44 -20.53
C ASN A 128 -2.31 -10.92 -20.33
N VAL A 129 -1.71 -10.19 -21.28
CA VAL A 129 -1.81 -8.74 -21.35
C VAL A 129 -3.18 -8.37 -21.91
N LEU A 130 -4.05 -7.81 -21.08
CA LEU A 130 -5.37 -7.34 -21.48
C LEU A 130 -5.30 -6.01 -22.22
N ALA A 131 -4.44 -5.12 -21.75
CA ALA A 131 -4.21 -3.82 -22.36
C ALA A 131 -2.82 -3.30 -22.03
N SER A 132 -2.22 -2.54 -22.94
CA SER A 132 -0.95 -1.83 -22.72
C SER A 132 -0.98 -0.51 -23.47
N ALA A 133 -0.61 0.57 -22.80
CA ALA A 133 -0.61 1.90 -23.39
C ALA A 133 0.49 2.82 -22.85
N PRO A 134 1.17 3.58 -23.71
CA PRO A 134 2.06 4.65 -23.29
C PRO A 134 1.24 5.85 -22.79
N VAL A 135 1.53 6.32 -21.58
CA VAL A 135 0.85 7.47 -20.98
C VAL A 135 1.82 8.64 -20.78
N HIS A 136 3.07 8.34 -20.44
CA HIS A 136 4.09 9.33 -20.21
C HIS A 136 5.34 9.08 -21.08
N SER A 137 6.10 10.14 -21.34
CA SER A 137 7.37 10.07 -22.05
C SER A 137 8.56 9.78 -21.14
N ALA A 138 8.37 9.77 -19.83
CA ALA A 138 9.36 9.53 -18.80
C ALA A 138 8.82 8.47 -17.80
N PRO A 139 9.68 7.95 -16.91
CA PRO A 139 9.27 6.95 -15.92
C PRO A 139 8.03 7.35 -15.15
N ILE A 140 7.05 6.42 -15.05
CA ILE A 140 5.90 6.57 -14.16
C ILE A 140 6.37 6.25 -12.75
N THR A 141 5.95 7.07 -11.78
CA THR A 141 6.32 6.90 -10.36
C THR A 141 5.23 6.24 -9.54
N SER A 142 3.97 6.58 -9.83
CA SER A 142 2.83 6.05 -9.09
C SER A 142 1.58 6.07 -9.97
N CYS A 143 0.64 5.18 -9.68
CA CYS A 143 -0.68 5.16 -10.30
C CYS A 143 -1.77 4.96 -9.24
N ALA A 144 -2.96 5.47 -9.53
CA ALA A 144 -4.15 5.31 -8.70
C ALA A 144 -5.39 5.16 -9.57
N ILE A 145 -6.32 4.30 -9.14
CA ILE A 145 -7.63 4.21 -9.77
C ILE A 145 -8.51 5.34 -9.23
N VAL A 146 -9.19 6.01 -10.13
CA VAL A 146 -10.21 7.00 -9.78
C VAL A 146 -11.56 6.29 -9.83
N PRO A 147 -12.23 6.08 -8.69
CA PRO A 147 -13.55 5.47 -8.69
C PRO A 147 -14.51 6.28 -9.55
N SER A 148 -15.19 5.61 -10.49
CA SER A 148 -16.20 6.25 -11.34
C SER A 148 -17.53 5.54 -11.17
N THR A 149 -18.61 6.28 -11.26
CA THR A 149 -19.99 5.77 -11.21
C THR A 149 -20.47 5.24 -12.55
N THR A 150 -19.64 5.33 -13.59
CA THR A 150 -20.00 4.87 -14.94
C THR A 150 -19.91 3.36 -15.03
N THR A 151 -20.94 2.74 -15.62
CA THR A 151 -21.10 1.31 -15.81
C THR A 151 -20.32 0.75 -17.01
N ASP A 152 -19.48 1.57 -17.63
CA ASP A 152 -18.69 1.17 -18.80
C ASP A 152 -17.43 0.40 -18.37
N ASP A 153 -16.98 -0.55 -19.19
CA ASP A 153 -15.74 -1.33 -19.03
C ASP A 153 -14.47 -0.47 -19.11
N THR A 154 -14.59 0.85 -18.83
CA THR A 154 -13.50 1.80 -18.85
C THR A 154 -13.12 2.22 -17.43
N LEU A 155 -11.87 2.03 -17.08
CA LEU A 155 -11.31 2.51 -15.83
C LEU A 155 -10.71 3.91 -16.02
N THR A 156 -10.95 4.77 -15.05
CA THR A 156 -10.23 6.04 -14.97
C THR A 156 -8.99 5.85 -14.12
N ILE A 157 -7.82 6.07 -14.68
CA ILE A 157 -6.53 5.92 -14.01
C ILE A 157 -5.82 7.27 -14.00
N ALA A 158 -5.33 7.63 -12.83
CA ALA A 158 -4.46 8.78 -12.64
C ALA A 158 -3.01 8.30 -12.43
N THR A 159 -2.05 8.94 -13.09
CA THR A 159 -0.63 8.59 -13.03
C THR A 159 0.26 9.80 -12.83
N THR A 160 1.39 9.59 -12.19
CA THR A 160 2.45 10.60 -12.01
C THR A 160 3.74 10.16 -12.66
N SER A 161 4.54 11.10 -13.14
CA SER A 161 5.77 10.80 -13.86
C SER A 161 6.90 11.78 -13.51
N HIS A 162 8.11 11.37 -13.90
CA HIS A 162 9.29 12.22 -13.89
C HIS A 162 9.25 13.34 -14.93
N ASP A 163 8.29 13.32 -15.88
CA ASP A 163 8.08 14.41 -16.86
C ASP A 163 7.44 15.67 -16.24
N LEU A 164 7.36 15.76 -14.90
CA LEU A 164 6.81 16.87 -14.12
C LEU A 164 5.28 17.02 -14.24
N THR A 165 4.62 16.03 -14.82
CA THR A 165 3.17 16.05 -15.02
C THR A 165 2.51 14.84 -14.37
N ALA A 166 1.24 14.99 -14.05
CA ALA A 166 0.36 13.86 -13.83
C ALA A 166 -0.66 13.79 -14.95
N SER A 167 -1.19 12.63 -15.25
CA SER A 167 -2.21 12.46 -16.28
C SER A 167 -3.42 11.73 -15.73
N LEU A 168 -4.59 12.13 -16.24
CA LEU A 168 -5.86 11.45 -16.03
C LEU A 168 -6.24 10.80 -17.34
N SER A 169 -6.42 9.49 -17.36
CA SER A 169 -6.68 8.71 -18.58
C SER A 169 -7.83 7.74 -18.38
N HIS A 170 -8.61 7.53 -19.42
CA HIS A 170 -9.53 6.41 -19.53
C HIS A 170 -8.77 5.22 -20.11
N PHE A 171 -8.81 4.10 -19.40
CA PHE A 171 -8.16 2.86 -19.77
C PHE A 171 -9.22 1.76 -19.97
N LYS A 172 -9.33 1.27 -21.19
CA LYS A 172 -10.31 0.24 -21.55
C LYS A 172 -9.70 -1.14 -21.42
N ILE A 173 -10.26 -1.96 -20.55
CA ILE A 173 -9.89 -3.36 -20.39
C ILE A 173 -10.88 -4.19 -21.20
N THR A 174 -10.43 -4.70 -22.35
CA THR A 174 -11.25 -5.61 -23.15
C THR A 174 -10.67 -7.02 -23.08
N PRO A 175 -11.46 -8.02 -22.67
CA PRO A 175 -11.01 -9.41 -22.61
C PRO A 175 -10.93 -10.06 -24.01
N SER A 176 -10.81 -9.30 -25.08
CA SER A 176 -10.82 -9.83 -26.45
C SER A 176 -9.42 -10.09 -26.97
N SER A 177 -9.27 -11.20 -27.68
CA SER A 177 -8.05 -11.70 -28.33
C SER A 177 -7.45 -10.80 -29.43
N THR A 178 -8.04 -9.64 -29.70
CA THR A 178 -7.50 -8.63 -30.61
C THR A 178 -7.18 -7.38 -29.81
N PRO A 179 -5.90 -6.97 -29.69
CA PRO A 179 -5.56 -5.72 -29.05
C PRO A 179 -6.23 -4.57 -29.78
N SER A 180 -7.11 -3.84 -29.07
CA SER A 180 -7.73 -2.64 -29.62
C SER A 180 -6.64 -1.63 -29.97
N SER A 181 -6.76 -0.99 -31.11
CA SER A 181 -5.73 -0.09 -31.67
C SER A 181 -5.41 1.14 -30.80
N ASN A 182 -6.20 1.46 -29.77
CA ASN A 182 -5.90 2.48 -28.75
C ASN A 182 -6.69 2.18 -27.46
N PRO A 183 -6.11 1.44 -26.49
CA PRO A 183 -6.80 1.11 -25.25
C PRO A 183 -6.95 2.29 -24.29
N THR A 184 -6.28 3.41 -24.55
CA THR A 184 -6.20 4.53 -23.62
C THR A 184 -6.46 5.87 -24.31
N THR A 185 -7.26 6.70 -23.67
CA THR A 185 -7.42 8.10 -24.04
C THR A 185 -6.99 8.98 -22.87
N ILE A 186 -5.97 9.81 -23.07
CA ILE A 186 -5.56 10.78 -22.07
C ILE A 186 -6.57 11.93 -22.09
N LEU A 187 -7.24 12.15 -20.97
CA LEU A 187 -8.30 13.16 -20.82
C LEU A 187 -7.73 14.52 -20.47
N ALA A 188 -6.86 14.53 -19.45
CA ALA A 188 -6.26 15.76 -18.95
C ALA A 188 -4.82 15.49 -18.47
N THR A 189 -4.00 16.52 -18.57
CA THR A 189 -2.65 16.58 -17.98
C THR A 189 -2.62 17.65 -16.89
N LEU A 190 -2.11 17.31 -15.73
CA LEU A 190 -2.09 18.14 -14.53
C LEU A 190 -0.74 18.85 -14.45
N HIS A 191 -0.77 20.18 -14.44
CA HIS A 191 0.45 21.00 -14.51
C HIS A 191 0.56 21.91 -13.28
N LEU A 192 1.48 21.59 -12.38
CA LEU A 192 1.82 22.39 -11.19
C LEU A 192 3.31 22.30 -10.90
N HIS A 193 3.83 21.07 -10.89
CA HIS A 193 5.10 20.73 -10.28
C HIS A 193 6.31 21.14 -11.12
N THR A 194 7.37 21.56 -10.45
CA THR A 194 8.66 21.97 -11.07
C THR A 194 9.73 20.90 -10.91
N SER A 195 9.46 19.84 -10.17
CA SER A 195 10.33 18.69 -9.95
C SER A 195 9.55 17.39 -10.16
N PRO A 196 10.22 16.24 -10.32
CA PRO A 196 9.56 14.95 -10.50
C PRO A 196 8.48 14.68 -9.46
N LEU A 197 7.38 14.12 -9.91
CA LEU A 197 6.30 13.69 -9.02
C LEU A 197 6.69 12.37 -8.37
N SER A 198 6.26 12.18 -7.12
CA SER A 198 6.55 10.99 -6.33
C SER A 198 5.34 10.07 -6.16
N SER A 199 4.16 10.63 -5.93
CA SER A 199 2.98 9.83 -5.62
C SER A 199 1.69 10.50 -6.05
N ILE A 200 0.65 9.69 -6.26
CA ILE A 200 -0.71 10.12 -6.52
C ILE A 200 -1.67 9.31 -5.67
N SER A 201 -2.76 9.94 -5.23
CA SER A 201 -3.85 9.28 -4.51
C SER A 201 -5.18 9.85 -4.97
N SER A 202 -6.20 9.00 -5.05
CA SER A 202 -7.59 9.36 -5.29
C SER A 202 -8.40 9.22 -4.02
N ASN A 203 -9.39 10.09 -3.83
CA ASN A 203 -10.35 9.90 -2.76
C ASN A 203 -11.35 8.78 -3.11
N THR A 204 -12.03 8.25 -2.11
CA THR A 204 -12.99 7.14 -2.24
C THR A 204 -14.20 7.46 -3.12
N SER A 205 -14.57 8.74 -3.22
CA SER A 205 -15.66 9.21 -4.10
C SER A 205 -15.21 9.45 -5.54
N GLY A 206 -13.91 9.40 -5.85
CA GLY A 206 -13.37 9.65 -7.19
C GLY A 206 -13.46 11.11 -7.64
N THR A 207 -13.76 12.08 -6.74
CA THR A 207 -13.95 13.49 -7.07
C THR A 207 -12.68 14.32 -6.99
N HIS A 208 -11.71 13.88 -6.18
CA HIS A 208 -10.45 14.61 -5.94
C HIS A 208 -9.23 13.72 -6.09
N LEU A 209 -8.12 14.34 -6.50
CA LEU A 209 -6.80 13.73 -6.58
C LEU A 209 -5.79 14.56 -5.79
N LEU A 210 -4.83 13.89 -5.20
CA LEU A 210 -3.63 14.49 -4.62
C LEU A 210 -2.41 14.06 -5.41
N THR A 211 -1.53 14.99 -5.71
CA THR A 211 -0.20 14.70 -6.29
C THR A 211 0.87 15.26 -5.38
N SER A 212 1.95 14.54 -5.20
CA SER A 212 3.14 15.00 -4.47
C SER A 212 4.38 15.03 -5.35
N SER A 213 5.32 15.89 -5.00
CA SER A 213 6.54 16.08 -5.76
C SER A 213 7.77 16.34 -4.88
N TRP A 214 8.91 16.22 -5.51
CA TRP A 214 10.20 16.56 -4.90
C TRP A 214 10.39 18.07 -4.68
N ASP A 215 9.50 18.91 -5.23
CA ASP A 215 9.49 20.37 -4.98
C ASP A 215 8.91 20.74 -3.61
N GLY A 216 8.46 19.75 -2.83
CA GLY A 216 7.88 19.96 -1.48
C GLY A 216 6.41 20.40 -1.53
N LEU A 217 5.80 20.46 -2.70
CA LEU A 217 4.40 20.84 -2.88
C LEU A 217 3.50 19.62 -3.04
N ILE A 218 2.25 19.79 -2.62
CA ILE A 218 1.19 18.84 -2.87
C ILE A 218 0.08 19.57 -3.64
N GLY A 219 -0.30 19.04 -4.80
CA GLY A 219 -1.41 19.56 -5.60
C GLY A 219 -2.70 18.87 -5.25
N LEU A 220 -3.77 19.63 -5.05
CA LEU A 220 -5.14 19.14 -4.94
C LEU A 220 -5.89 19.45 -6.25
N TRP A 221 -6.51 18.44 -6.81
CA TRP A 221 -7.18 18.49 -8.11
C TRP A 221 -8.60 17.95 -7.99
N ASP A 222 -9.53 18.44 -8.81
CA ASP A 222 -10.77 17.73 -9.08
C ASP A 222 -10.59 16.79 -10.29
N THR A 223 -11.45 15.83 -10.45
CA THR A 223 -11.41 14.86 -11.55
C THR A 223 -12.20 15.30 -12.79
N THR A 224 -12.85 16.46 -12.73
CA THR A 224 -13.62 16.99 -13.87
C THR A 224 -12.69 17.39 -15.01
N ILE A 225 -13.07 17.06 -16.25
CA ILE A 225 -12.25 17.38 -17.41
C ILE A 225 -12.56 18.83 -17.83
N PRO A 226 -11.56 19.72 -17.93
CA PRO A 226 -11.77 21.09 -18.30
C PRO A 226 -12.20 21.21 -19.78
N ILE A 227 -13.10 22.13 -20.08
CA ILE A 227 -13.57 22.41 -21.46
C ILE A 227 -12.47 23.10 -22.27
N THR A 228 -11.67 23.94 -21.62
CA THR A 228 -10.54 24.69 -22.18
C THR A 228 -9.30 24.47 -21.38
N ASP A 229 -8.13 24.70 -21.97
CA ASP A 229 -6.87 24.62 -21.23
C ASP A 229 -6.83 25.71 -20.14
N GLU A 230 -6.66 25.28 -18.88
CA GLU A 230 -6.58 26.19 -17.73
C GLU A 230 -5.17 26.74 -17.52
N VAL A 231 -4.15 26.01 -18.03
CA VAL A 231 -2.75 26.41 -17.95
C VAL A 231 -2.25 26.77 -19.37
N PRO A 232 -1.68 27.97 -19.58
CA PRO A 232 -1.16 28.36 -20.90
C PRO A 232 0.02 27.48 -21.32
N ASN A 233 0.18 27.35 -22.63
CA ASN A 233 1.31 26.62 -23.21
C ASN A 233 2.54 27.54 -23.22
N ILE A 234 3.56 27.25 -22.42
CA ILE A 234 4.80 28.05 -22.32
C ILE A 234 5.56 28.09 -23.68
N ASN A 235 5.28 27.14 -24.58
CA ASN A 235 5.91 27.05 -25.89
C ASN A 235 5.21 27.88 -26.98
N ASP A 236 4.18 28.63 -26.64
CA ASP A 236 3.46 29.50 -27.59
C ASP A 236 4.01 30.93 -27.52
N ASP A 237 5.36 31.05 -27.62
CA ASP A 237 6.02 32.33 -27.86
C ASP A 237 5.52 32.88 -29.18
N GLY A 238 4.77 33.95 -29.07
CA GLY A 238 4.04 34.75 -30.05
C GLY A 238 4.66 34.99 -31.43
N HIS A 239 5.07 33.94 -32.11
CA HIS A 239 5.32 33.99 -33.55
C HIS A 239 4.21 33.28 -34.29
N GLU A 240 3.16 34.04 -34.62
CA GLU A 240 2.18 33.68 -35.64
C GLU A 240 2.87 33.37 -37.00
N LYS A 241 3.38 32.14 -37.11
CA LYS A 241 3.59 31.56 -38.45
C LYS A 241 2.32 30.74 -38.76
N LYS A 242 1.40 31.39 -39.48
CA LYS A 242 0.29 30.77 -40.23
C LYS A 242 0.86 29.72 -41.19
N LYS A 243 1.28 28.54 -40.68
CA LYS A 243 1.42 27.32 -41.48
C LYS A 243 0.06 26.65 -41.49
N LYS A 244 -0.63 26.70 -42.64
CA LYS A 244 -1.77 25.84 -42.99
C LYS A 244 -1.33 24.40 -42.81
N LYS A 245 -1.45 23.83 -41.58
CA LYS A 245 -1.28 22.41 -41.32
C LYS A 245 -2.56 21.74 -41.83
N ARG A 246 -2.43 20.85 -42.80
CA ARG A 246 -3.49 19.95 -43.24
C ARG A 246 -4.11 19.32 -41.99
N LYS A 247 -5.43 19.38 -41.88
CA LYS A 247 -6.26 18.66 -40.92
C LYS A 247 -5.97 17.17 -41.09
N THR A 248 -5.08 16.63 -40.33
CA THR A 248 -4.98 15.20 -40.05
C THR A 248 -5.90 14.94 -38.85
N GLU A 249 -6.71 13.93 -38.98
CA GLU A 249 -7.81 13.48 -38.14
C GLU A 249 -7.61 13.70 -36.63
N ASN A 250 -8.64 14.21 -36.00
CA ASN A 250 -9.02 14.35 -34.60
C ASN A 250 -8.18 13.58 -33.56
N GLU A 251 -6.93 13.89 -33.37
CA GLU A 251 -6.25 13.62 -32.10
C GLU A 251 -6.80 14.62 -31.08
N ILE A 252 -7.64 14.12 -30.19
CA ILE A 252 -8.10 14.88 -29.02
C ILE A 252 -6.85 15.13 -28.16
N LYS A 253 -6.30 16.33 -28.25
CA LYS A 253 -5.17 16.72 -27.39
C LYS A 253 -5.65 16.74 -25.94
N PRO A 254 -4.91 16.11 -25.00
CA PRO A 254 -5.25 16.15 -23.59
C PRO A 254 -5.32 17.61 -23.10
N ARG A 255 -6.30 17.90 -22.27
CA ARG A 255 -6.49 19.25 -21.71
C ARG A 255 -5.52 19.50 -20.58
N ARG A 256 -5.02 20.74 -20.49
CA ARG A 256 -4.14 21.17 -19.40
C ARG A 256 -4.97 21.68 -18.25
N LYS A 257 -4.77 21.09 -17.08
CA LYS A 257 -5.53 21.41 -15.88
C LYS A 257 -4.65 22.07 -14.82
N ALA A 258 -5.22 23.06 -14.13
CA ALA A 258 -4.65 23.71 -12.97
C ALA A 258 -5.11 23.05 -11.66
N PRO A 259 -4.35 23.10 -10.57
CA PRO A 259 -4.79 22.61 -9.27
C PRO A 259 -5.88 23.50 -8.67
N ILE A 260 -6.82 22.91 -7.93
CA ILE A 260 -7.79 23.66 -7.11
C ILE A 260 -7.05 24.37 -5.98
N ASN A 261 -6.14 23.65 -5.32
CA ASN A 261 -5.37 24.17 -4.20
C ASN A 261 -3.94 23.59 -4.20
N VAL A 262 -3.02 24.33 -3.59
CA VAL A 262 -1.62 23.91 -3.43
C VAL A 262 -1.27 23.91 -1.96
N LEU A 263 -1.04 22.71 -1.41
CA LEU A 263 -0.70 22.52 -0.01
C LEU A 263 0.81 22.71 0.15
N LYS A 264 1.18 23.75 0.89
CA LYS A 264 2.59 24.17 1.10
C LYS A 264 2.89 24.10 2.57
N SER A 265 3.79 23.24 2.97
CA SER A 265 4.33 23.21 4.32
C SER A 265 5.59 22.34 4.45
N HIS A 266 5.72 21.29 3.60
CA HIS A 266 6.93 20.48 3.60
C HIS A 266 8.16 21.33 3.22
N SER A 267 9.26 21.12 3.96
CA SER A 267 10.55 21.76 3.67
C SER A 267 11.48 20.90 2.82
N GLY A 268 11.12 19.63 2.59
CA GLY A 268 11.85 18.68 1.78
C GLY A 268 10.94 17.98 0.77
N ARG A 269 11.50 17.00 0.05
CA ARG A 269 10.75 16.18 -0.91
C ARG A 269 9.59 15.47 -0.22
N VAL A 270 8.41 15.53 -0.81
CA VAL A 270 7.28 14.71 -0.37
C VAL A 270 7.38 13.35 -1.02
N SER A 271 7.36 12.28 -0.22
CA SER A 271 7.51 10.90 -0.72
C SER A 271 6.16 10.31 -1.11
N LYS A 272 5.18 10.41 -0.23
CA LYS A 272 3.85 9.81 -0.41
C LYS A 272 2.75 10.73 0.07
N VAL A 273 1.61 10.64 -0.60
CA VAL A 273 0.35 11.26 -0.19
C VAL A 273 -0.76 10.21 -0.18
N ALA A 274 -1.69 10.35 0.75
CA ALA A 274 -2.87 9.51 0.84
C ALA A 274 -4.09 10.34 1.27
N PHE A 275 -5.26 10.00 0.75
CA PHE A 275 -6.52 10.49 1.31
C PHE A 275 -6.89 9.67 2.55
N GLY A 276 -7.65 10.26 3.45
CA GLY A 276 -8.39 9.53 4.46
C GLY A 276 -9.47 8.65 3.82
N GLU A 277 -9.69 7.49 4.42
CA GLU A 277 -10.78 6.62 4.02
C GLU A 277 -12.14 7.16 4.55
N THR A 278 -13.16 6.34 4.56
CA THR A 278 -14.57 6.68 4.77
C THR A 278 -14.89 7.62 5.95
N ILE A 279 -14.15 7.53 7.06
CA ILE A 279 -14.41 8.35 8.26
C ILE A 279 -13.80 9.75 8.14
N ASN A 280 -12.67 9.87 7.48
CA ASN A 280 -11.89 11.10 7.36
C ASN A 280 -11.71 11.53 5.89
N SER A 281 -12.77 11.46 5.09
CA SER A 281 -12.74 11.74 3.65
C SER A 281 -12.25 13.16 3.30
N ASP A 282 -12.40 14.12 4.23
CA ASP A 282 -11.96 15.51 4.08
C ASP A 282 -10.53 15.76 4.54
N MET A 283 -9.83 14.71 4.96
CA MET A 283 -8.45 14.77 5.42
C MET A 283 -7.51 14.14 4.40
N ALA A 284 -6.32 14.71 4.29
CA ALA A 284 -5.23 14.13 3.54
C ALA A 284 -3.99 13.97 4.45
N TYR A 285 -3.15 13.05 4.06
CA TYR A 285 -1.93 12.71 4.79
C TYR A 285 -0.74 12.74 3.85
N SER A 286 0.39 13.17 4.33
CA SER A 286 1.63 13.17 3.56
C SER A 286 2.83 12.85 4.44
N CYS A 287 3.84 12.26 3.85
CA CYS A 287 5.14 12.08 4.49
C CYS A 287 6.27 12.53 3.55
N GLY A 288 7.41 12.88 4.12
CA GLY A 288 8.50 13.40 3.31
C GLY A 288 9.90 13.21 3.88
N PHE A 289 10.86 13.65 3.11
CA PHE A 289 12.28 13.63 3.47
C PHE A 289 12.64 14.68 4.53
N ASP A 290 11.73 15.60 4.87
CA ASP A 290 11.85 16.52 6.00
C ASP A 290 11.54 15.85 7.35
N SER A 291 11.43 14.52 7.38
CA SER A 291 11.15 13.73 8.58
C SER A 291 9.82 14.09 9.25
N THR A 292 8.86 14.59 8.47
CA THR A 292 7.52 14.92 8.98
C THR A 292 6.44 14.10 8.30
N ILE A 293 5.42 13.74 9.09
CA ILE A 293 4.12 13.30 8.63
C ILE A 293 3.14 14.43 8.90
N ARG A 294 2.37 14.82 7.89
CA ARG A 294 1.43 15.93 7.99
C ARG A 294 0.02 15.49 7.70
N VAL A 295 -0.89 16.04 8.48
CA VAL A 295 -2.33 15.88 8.31
C VAL A 295 -2.88 17.20 7.78
N TRP A 296 -3.68 17.12 6.72
CA TRP A 296 -4.20 18.26 6.01
C TRP A 296 -5.72 18.26 6.02
N ASP A 297 -6.28 19.42 6.24
CA ASP A 297 -7.68 19.70 5.93
C ASP A 297 -7.76 20.13 4.46
N ILE A 298 -8.45 19.32 3.64
CA ILE A 298 -8.54 19.53 2.20
C ILE A 298 -9.39 20.76 1.88
N GLN A 299 -10.47 20.99 2.64
CA GLN A 299 -11.40 22.09 2.40
C GLN A 299 -10.72 23.44 2.60
N ASN A 300 -9.95 23.56 3.69
CA ASN A 300 -9.26 24.80 4.05
C ASN A 300 -7.84 24.89 3.46
N GLY A 301 -7.28 23.79 2.97
CA GLY A 301 -5.93 23.72 2.40
C GLY A 301 -4.81 23.97 3.41
N VAL A 302 -5.04 23.66 4.68
CA VAL A 302 -4.08 23.89 5.78
C VAL A 302 -3.63 22.61 6.44
N SER A 303 -2.39 22.60 6.95
CA SER A 303 -1.90 21.51 7.78
C SER A 303 -2.46 21.66 9.19
N THR A 304 -3.25 20.68 9.62
CA THR A 304 -3.89 20.67 10.94
C THR A 304 -2.99 20.06 12.01
N HIS A 305 -2.18 19.08 11.62
CA HIS A 305 -1.28 18.40 12.55
C HIS A 305 0.02 18.01 11.85
N THR A 306 1.13 18.07 12.58
CA THR A 306 2.45 17.67 12.09
C THR A 306 3.13 16.79 13.13
N ILE A 307 3.48 15.58 12.71
CA ILE A 307 4.30 14.66 13.50
C ILE A 307 5.73 14.76 12.99
N THR A 308 6.66 15.11 13.86
CA THR A 308 8.08 15.20 13.51
C THR A 308 8.83 14.03 14.15
N ALA A 309 9.47 13.22 13.33
CA ALA A 309 10.42 12.21 13.79
C ALA A 309 11.84 12.76 13.75
N ALA A 310 12.68 12.31 14.69
CA ALA A 310 14.06 12.75 14.73
C ALA A 310 14.84 12.16 13.54
N GLU A 311 15.25 13.01 12.59
CA GLU A 311 16.16 12.70 11.47
C GLU A 311 15.87 11.42 10.67
N LYS A 312 14.59 11.13 10.42
CA LYS A 312 14.14 9.92 9.73
C LYS A 312 13.40 10.27 8.43
N PRO A 313 14.07 10.36 7.30
CA PRO A 313 13.37 10.52 6.01
C PRO A 313 12.39 9.39 5.77
N PHE A 314 11.13 9.74 5.53
CA PHE A 314 10.07 8.78 5.25
C PHE A 314 10.01 8.45 3.75
N LEU A 315 9.79 7.17 3.44
CA LEU A 315 9.72 6.67 2.07
C LEU A 315 8.28 6.41 1.63
N ASP A 316 7.48 5.80 2.48
CA ASP A 316 6.09 5.45 2.16
C ASP A 316 5.18 5.66 3.37
N LEU A 317 3.87 5.77 3.12
CA LEU A 317 2.85 6.08 4.10
C LEU A 317 1.56 5.32 3.78
N ALA A 318 0.99 4.67 4.78
CA ALA A 318 -0.40 4.23 4.75
C ALA A 318 -1.13 4.66 6.02
N VAL A 319 -2.42 4.89 5.90
CA VAL A 319 -3.28 5.30 7.01
C VAL A 319 -4.26 4.16 7.30
N SER A 320 -4.47 3.89 8.58
CA SER A 320 -5.44 2.86 8.98
C SER A 320 -6.86 3.25 8.57
N PRO A 321 -7.73 2.27 8.26
CA PRO A 321 -9.11 2.54 7.82
C PRO A 321 -9.93 3.34 8.84
N ASP A 322 -9.58 3.25 10.13
CA ASP A 322 -10.20 4.03 11.21
C ASP A 322 -9.69 5.49 11.30
N GLY A 323 -8.66 5.85 10.53
CA GLY A 323 -8.05 7.17 10.52
C GLY A 323 -7.33 7.57 11.81
N ARG A 324 -7.04 6.61 12.69
CA ARG A 324 -6.37 6.87 13.98
C ARG A 324 -4.86 6.72 13.89
N HIS A 325 -4.40 5.84 13.04
CA HIS A 325 -3.00 5.48 12.96
C HIS A 325 -2.45 5.74 11.56
N ALA A 326 -1.21 6.19 11.50
CA ALA A 326 -0.41 6.24 10.29
C ALA A 326 0.79 5.30 10.44
N LEU A 327 1.04 4.50 9.40
CA LEU A 327 2.25 3.70 9.28
C LEU A 327 3.16 4.34 8.25
N SER A 328 4.43 4.44 8.60
CA SER A 328 5.42 4.97 7.65
C SER A 328 6.69 4.15 7.68
N THR A 329 7.22 3.88 6.48
CA THR A 329 8.55 3.30 6.31
C THR A 329 9.59 4.39 6.25
N SER A 330 10.78 4.13 6.81
CA SER A 330 11.85 5.11 6.80
C SER A 330 13.21 4.51 6.39
N THR A 331 14.13 5.40 6.03
CA THR A 331 15.49 5.04 5.59
C THR A 331 16.34 4.42 6.70
N ASP A 332 15.98 4.59 7.96
CA ASP A 332 16.65 3.99 9.12
C ASP A 332 16.31 2.51 9.34
N ARG A 333 15.66 1.88 8.36
CA ARG A 333 15.23 0.48 8.39
C ARG A 333 14.15 0.20 9.42
N THR A 334 13.26 1.16 9.67
CA THR A 334 12.10 0.97 10.53
C THR A 334 10.79 1.16 9.77
N LEU A 335 9.79 0.37 10.16
CA LEU A 335 8.39 0.65 9.96
C LEU A 335 7.86 1.20 11.28
N THR A 336 7.24 2.37 11.29
CA THR A 336 6.77 2.99 12.53
C THR A 336 5.28 3.29 12.44
N LEU A 337 4.56 2.90 13.47
CA LEU A 337 3.16 3.19 13.70
C LEU A 337 3.06 4.47 14.54
N TYR A 338 2.34 5.47 14.07
CA TYR A 338 2.09 6.75 14.73
C TYR A 338 0.61 6.90 15.07
N ASP A 339 0.32 7.37 16.28
CA ASP A 339 -1.03 7.80 16.67
C ASP A 339 -1.29 9.22 16.17
N LEU A 340 -2.27 9.37 15.27
CA LEU A 340 -2.66 10.65 14.67
C LEU A 340 -3.53 11.51 15.60
N GLN A 341 -4.07 10.94 16.67
CA GLN A 341 -4.94 11.65 17.61
C GLN A 341 -4.14 12.29 18.78
N SER A 342 -2.96 11.78 19.05
CA SER A 342 -2.10 12.25 20.14
C SER A 342 -1.47 13.60 19.80
N LYS A 343 -1.85 14.65 20.54
CA LYS A 343 -1.36 16.02 20.32
C LYS A 343 -0.04 16.33 21.05
N SER A 344 0.35 15.56 22.07
CA SER A 344 1.43 15.95 22.97
C SER A 344 2.76 15.23 22.74
N THR A 345 2.74 13.94 22.54
CA THR A 345 3.91 13.13 22.16
C THR A 345 3.40 11.97 21.32
N PRO A 346 3.80 11.86 20.04
CA PRO A 346 3.35 10.76 19.23
C PRO A 346 3.83 9.45 19.87
N GLN A 347 2.90 8.68 20.43
CA GLN A 347 3.21 7.29 20.77
C GLN A 347 3.54 6.60 19.47
N SER A 348 4.75 6.10 19.36
CA SER A 348 5.21 5.39 18.18
C SER A 348 5.70 4.01 18.55
N THR A 349 5.20 3.03 17.81
CA THR A 349 5.69 1.66 17.87
C THR A 349 6.52 1.39 16.62
N SER A 350 7.76 0.95 16.80
CA SER A 350 8.69 0.72 15.69
C SER A 350 8.99 -0.75 15.51
N PHE A 351 8.94 -1.20 14.26
CA PHE A 351 9.25 -2.54 13.81
C PHE A 351 10.59 -2.49 13.05
N LEU A 352 11.57 -3.25 13.53
CA LEU A 352 12.91 -3.26 12.94
C LEU A 352 12.97 -4.16 11.71
N HIS A 353 13.48 -3.60 10.62
CA HIS A 353 13.73 -4.30 9.37
C HIS A 353 15.22 -4.63 9.20
N PRO A 354 15.56 -5.79 8.63
CA PRO A 354 16.96 -6.11 8.26
C PRO A 354 17.51 -5.20 7.17
N SER A 355 16.64 -4.74 6.25
CA SER A 355 16.96 -3.86 5.14
C SER A 355 15.97 -2.70 5.09
N THR A 356 16.27 -1.65 4.32
CA THR A 356 15.40 -0.48 4.17
C THR A 356 14.07 -0.88 3.52
N PRO A 357 12.93 -0.71 4.21
CA PRO A 357 11.61 -0.91 3.63
C PRO A 357 11.28 0.26 2.70
N SER A 358 11.00 -0.04 1.44
CA SER A 358 10.70 0.96 0.40
C SER A 358 9.23 1.32 0.30
N CYS A 359 8.36 0.36 0.57
CA CYS A 359 6.93 0.46 0.38
C CYS A 359 6.17 -0.35 1.42
N LEU A 360 4.91 0.00 1.60
CA LEU A 360 4.02 -0.70 2.52
C LEU A 360 2.58 -0.69 2.00
N SER A 361 1.80 -1.71 2.37
CA SER A 361 0.36 -1.75 2.14
C SER A 361 -0.34 -2.39 3.33
N LEU A 362 -1.43 -1.77 3.76
CA LEU A 362 -2.27 -2.29 4.82
C LEU A 362 -3.28 -3.30 4.28
N SER A 363 -3.52 -4.33 5.07
CA SER A 363 -4.61 -5.26 4.84
C SER A 363 -5.95 -4.58 5.15
N THR A 364 -7.01 -5.09 4.55
CA THR A 364 -8.38 -4.58 4.74
C THR A 364 -8.88 -4.65 6.17
N ASN A 365 -8.32 -5.53 7.00
CA ASN A 365 -8.65 -5.64 8.43
C ASN A 365 -7.96 -4.58 9.31
N GLY A 366 -6.99 -3.82 8.77
CA GLY A 366 -6.28 -2.76 9.48
C GLY A 366 -5.26 -3.22 10.54
N HIS A 367 -5.12 -4.53 10.78
CA HIS A 367 -4.20 -5.08 11.80
C HIS A 367 -2.91 -5.67 11.22
N GLN A 368 -2.88 -5.91 9.92
CA GLN A 368 -1.75 -6.50 9.24
C GLN A 368 -1.22 -5.57 8.18
N VAL A 369 0.09 -5.60 7.97
CA VAL A 369 0.77 -4.80 6.96
C VAL A 369 1.80 -5.66 6.23
N VAL A 370 1.86 -5.50 4.92
CA VAL A 370 2.96 -6.02 4.11
C VAL A 370 3.94 -4.89 3.82
N THR A 371 5.22 -5.20 3.90
CA THR A 371 6.30 -4.28 3.56
C THR A 371 7.20 -4.91 2.53
N GLY A 372 7.57 -4.14 1.52
CA GLY A 372 8.61 -4.50 0.57
C GLY A 372 9.92 -3.80 0.92
N ALA A 373 11.06 -4.48 0.73
CA ALA A 373 12.36 -3.90 1.06
C ALA A 373 13.37 -4.05 -0.09
N TYR A 374 14.46 -3.31 0.01
CA TYR A 374 15.53 -3.33 -1.01
C TYR A 374 16.35 -4.63 -1.02
N ASP A 375 16.11 -5.54 -0.06
CA ASP A 375 16.68 -6.89 -0.07
C ASP A 375 15.87 -7.90 -0.91
N GLY A 376 14.80 -7.45 -1.58
CA GLY A 376 13.93 -8.30 -2.37
C GLY A 376 13.05 -9.24 -1.55
N ILE A 377 12.88 -8.95 -0.26
CA ILE A 377 12.04 -9.73 0.64
C ILE A 377 10.82 -8.91 1.05
N ALA A 378 9.65 -9.46 0.79
CA ALA A 378 8.41 -8.95 1.34
C ALA A 378 8.14 -9.60 2.72
N ARG A 379 7.70 -8.79 3.69
CA ARG A 379 7.42 -9.23 5.07
C ARG A 379 6.03 -8.84 5.48
N ILE A 380 5.36 -9.75 6.15
CA ILE A 380 4.03 -9.51 6.71
C ILE A 380 4.18 -9.35 8.23
N TRP A 381 3.63 -8.27 8.74
CA TRP A 381 3.65 -7.91 10.14
C TRP A 381 2.23 -7.90 10.69
N ASP A 382 2.10 -8.24 11.96
CA ASP A 382 0.90 -7.93 12.75
C ASP A 382 1.22 -6.74 13.66
N LEU A 383 0.40 -5.71 13.60
CA LEU A 383 0.63 -4.47 14.37
C LEU A 383 0.53 -4.66 15.89
N ARG A 384 -0.02 -5.79 16.32
CA ARG A 384 -0.11 -6.21 17.72
C ARG A 384 1.16 -6.93 18.21
N SER A 385 2.02 -7.36 17.27
CA SER A 385 3.28 -8.04 17.61
C SER A 385 4.46 -7.21 17.12
N THR A 386 5.16 -6.57 18.06
CA THR A 386 6.18 -5.54 17.74
C THR A 386 7.58 -6.10 17.48
N LYS A 387 7.86 -7.36 17.82
CA LYS A 387 9.23 -7.88 17.78
C LYS A 387 9.62 -8.52 16.45
N ASP A 388 8.71 -9.30 15.85
CA ASP A 388 9.04 -10.11 14.68
C ASP A 388 7.96 -10.07 13.61
N ALA A 389 8.39 -10.17 12.35
CA ALA A 389 7.47 -10.42 11.24
C ALA A 389 6.80 -11.79 11.40
N MET A 390 5.52 -11.87 11.06
CA MET A 390 4.76 -13.13 11.05
C MET A 390 5.34 -14.10 10.02
N THR A 391 5.56 -13.60 8.81
CA THR A 391 6.11 -14.37 7.70
C THR A 391 6.86 -13.46 6.73
N SER A 392 7.71 -14.06 5.92
CA SER A 392 8.46 -13.38 4.88
C SER A 392 8.58 -14.28 3.66
N PHE A 393 8.62 -13.67 2.48
CA PHE A 393 8.81 -14.36 1.22
C PHE A 393 9.71 -13.57 0.30
N LYS A 394 10.58 -14.27 -0.43
CA LYS A 394 11.57 -13.70 -1.33
C LYS A 394 11.01 -13.64 -2.75
N ILE A 395 11.30 -12.53 -3.44
CA ILE A 395 10.90 -12.30 -4.82
C ILE A 395 12.06 -12.61 -5.74
N GLY A 396 11.79 -13.20 -6.91
CA GLY A 396 12.82 -13.43 -7.92
C GLY A 396 13.36 -14.84 -8.05
N GLY A 397 12.59 -15.85 -7.64
CA GLY A 397 12.86 -17.27 -8.01
C GLY A 397 13.83 -18.03 -7.15
N SER A 398 13.82 -19.34 -7.34
CA SER A 398 14.57 -20.41 -6.66
C SER A 398 16.06 -20.11 -6.47
N ASP A 399 16.58 -20.61 -5.35
CA ASP A 399 17.96 -20.49 -4.84
C ASP A 399 19.10 -21.02 -5.75
N GLU A 400 18.84 -21.36 -7.00
CA GLU A 400 19.81 -21.92 -7.92
C GLU A 400 20.40 -20.84 -8.86
N GLY A 401 21.43 -20.19 -8.37
CA GLY A 401 22.32 -19.34 -9.17
C GLY A 401 22.27 -17.88 -8.74
N GLY A 402 23.25 -17.45 -7.98
CA GLY A 402 23.68 -16.10 -7.58
C GLY A 402 23.04 -14.85 -8.24
N GLY A 403 21.73 -14.83 -8.31
CA GLY A 403 20.98 -13.72 -8.92
C GLY A 403 21.08 -12.46 -8.07
N VAL A 404 21.31 -11.33 -8.73
CA VAL A 404 21.30 -10.00 -8.13
C VAL A 404 19.99 -9.82 -7.37
N MET A 405 20.06 -9.39 -6.10
CA MET A 405 18.89 -9.05 -5.31
C MET A 405 18.11 -7.95 -6.00
N LYS A 406 16.85 -8.23 -6.34
CA LYS A 406 15.95 -7.31 -7.03
C LYS A 406 15.18 -6.50 -6.00
N LYS A 407 15.28 -5.18 -6.05
CA LYS A 407 14.59 -4.30 -5.12
C LYS A 407 13.09 -4.31 -5.36
N ILE A 408 12.33 -4.30 -4.27
CA ILE A 408 10.89 -4.08 -4.31
C ILE A 408 10.66 -2.56 -4.30
N LEU A 409 9.80 -2.09 -5.19
CA LEU A 409 9.48 -0.67 -5.34
C LEU A 409 8.07 -0.34 -4.85
N ASP A 410 7.11 -1.25 -5.04
CA ASP A 410 5.72 -1.07 -4.60
C ASP A 410 5.09 -2.41 -4.20
N VAL A 411 4.15 -2.36 -3.26
CA VAL A 411 3.33 -3.50 -2.84
C VAL A 411 1.89 -3.05 -2.67
N ASP A 412 0.95 -3.91 -3.08
CA ASP A 412 -0.47 -3.69 -2.84
C ASP A 412 -1.11 -4.97 -2.30
N TRP A 413 -1.85 -4.84 -1.21
CA TRP A 413 -2.54 -5.95 -0.55
C TRP A 413 -4.04 -5.72 -0.55
N LYS A 414 -4.74 -6.40 -1.42
CA LYS A 414 -6.20 -6.33 -1.53
C LYS A 414 -6.79 -7.73 -1.72
N ARG A 415 -7.92 -8.00 -1.07
CA ARG A 415 -8.73 -9.23 -1.27
C ARG A 415 -7.94 -10.53 -1.09
N GLY A 416 -7.02 -10.59 -0.14
CA GLY A 416 -6.19 -11.79 0.10
C GLY A 416 -5.12 -12.04 -0.97
N VAL A 417 -4.88 -11.06 -1.86
CA VAL A 417 -3.83 -11.08 -2.87
C VAL A 417 -2.84 -9.96 -2.57
N VAL A 418 -1.56 -10.30 -2.58
CA VAL A 418 -0.44 -9.36 -2.48
C VAL A 418 0.25 -9.31 -3.83
N GLY A 419 0.21 -8.15 -4.46
CA GLY A 419 1.02 -7.83 -5.60
C GLY A 419 2.31 -7.18 -5.16
N VAL A 420 3.43 -7.61 -5.72
CA VAL A 420 4.74 -7.04 -5.43
C VAL A 420 5.42 -6.66 -6.73
N ALA A 421 5.78 -5.38 -6.85
CA ALA A 421 6.40 -4.78 -8.02
C ALA A 421 7.82 -4.33 -7.71
N GLY A 422 8.71 -4.43 -8.70
CA GLY A 422 10.09 -4.00 -8.55
C GLY A 422 10.96 -4.17 -9.77
N GLU A 423 12.26 -4.25 -9.56
CA GLU A 423 13.28 -4.38 -10.62
C GLU A 423 13.16 -5.69 -11.43
N GLY A 424 12.44 -6.68 -10.91
CA GLY A 424 12.26 -7.98 -11.53
C GLY A 424 10.96 -8.17 -12.29
N GLY A 425 10.14 -7.14 -12.40
CA GLY A 425 8.77 -7.24 -12.85
C GLY A 425 7.80 -7.32 -11.67
N VAL A 426 6.73 -8.08 -11.82
CA VAL A 426 5.68 -8.22 -10.82
C VAL A 426 5.49 -9.67 -10.43
N GLU A 427 5.33 -9.93 -9.15
CA GLU A 427 4.89 -11.21 -8.61
C GLU A 427 3.60 -11.04 -7.82
N VAL A 428 2.73 -12.02 -7.96
CA VAL A 428 1.44 -12.05 -7.25
C VAL A 428 1.43 -13.26 -6.31
N TRP A 429 1.07 -12.99 -5.06
CA TRP A 429 1.05 -13.97 -3.98
C TRP A 429 -0.32 -14.02 -3.32
N ARG A 430 -0.81 -15.20 -3.01
CA ARG A 430 -2.01 -15.38 -2.18
C ARG A 430 -1.59 -15.36 -0.71
N VAL A 431 -2.25 -14.54 0.10
CA VAL A 431 -2.01 -14.37 1.54
C VAL A 431 -3.35 -14.40 2.27
N GLY A 432 -3.54 -15.39 3.12
CA GLY A 432 -4.80 -15.60 3.81
C GLY A 432 -5.88 -16.29 2.96
N GLU A 433 -6.96 -16.70 3.57
CA GLU A 433 -8.19 -17.13 2.88
C GLU A 433 -9.11 -15.92 2.74
N GLU A 434 -9.68 -15.69 1.55
CA GLU A 434 -10.88 -14.87 1.45
C GLU A 434 -11.95 -15.51 2.36
N ALA A 435 -12.57 -14.70 3.21
CA ALA A 435 -13.75 -15.14 3.91
C ALA A 435 -14.74 -15.65 2.86
N ARG A 436 -14.92 -16.96 2.80
CA ARG A 436 -15.94 -17.56 1.94
C ARG A 436 -17.27 -16.95 2.32
N LYS A 437 -17.80 -16.07 1.48
CA LYS A 437 -19.18 -15.60 1.57
C LYS A 437 -20.14 -16.74 1.28
#